data_f6e9f411fadbe55627b6f63e5b213f0e
#
_entry.id   f6e9f411fadbe55627b6f63e5b213f0e
#
_cell.length_a   1.000
_cell.length_b   1.000
_cell.length_c   1.000
_cell.angle_alpha   90.00
_cell.angle_beta   90.00
_cell.angle_gamma   90.00
#
_symmetry.space_group_name_H-M   'P 1'
#
loop_
_entity.id
_entity.type
_entity.pdbx_description
1 polymer ?
#
loop_
_entity_poly.entity_id
_entity_poly.type
_entity_poly.pdbx_seq_one_letter_code
_entity_poly.pdbx_strand_id
1 'polypeptide(L)'
;MKKNMTFHKRKIWVVLLCCILMMTGLIGRLVYLMCFRSDYYYKKAKELHEREREIKAARGEILDAKGKVLASNRTVCTISVIHSQIKEPEKVIALLSEKLKIDEAEVRKRVEKISSIEIVKTNVEKSTGDEIRECSLAGVKVDEDYKRYYPCGSLASKVIGFTGGDNQGIIGLEVKYEEILRGQPGKILTTTDARGVEIDKLGETREKPIEGKSLMISLDVNIQEFAQQSALKVMEEKQAERVSILLMNPQNGEIYACVNVPEFDLNDPFTLTDDLNMQLNESGITIPSEDHNEQSELAVQTASGKTNTERKQELLNQMWRNPCLNDTYEPGSTFKIITMAAGLEAGVVSPGDRFYCPGYKVVEDRRIHCAKRTGHGSQNFVEGAQNSCNPVFIEVGLRLGVERYYKYFRQFGLLDKTGTDLPGEAGTIMHQKKNMGEVELATVSFGQSFQITPVQLAATVSSLINGGRRVTPHFGVAVLNPDRTEGEKLIFPVKEGIVSEETSKEIREILETVVSQGSGKNAKIEGYAIGGKTATSQTLPRSANRYISSFLGFAPAEDPKILGLCIIHDPKGIYYGGTVAAPVIRGIFENILPYLGIEKSDVSDFSTEGN
;
A
#
# COMPACT_ATOMS: atom_id res chain seq x y z
N MET A 1 24.61 56.95 -83.98
CA MET A 1 24.96 55.73 -83.20
C MET A 1 25.61 55.98 -81.82
N LYS A 2 26.17 57.12 -81.46
CA LYS A 2 26.84 57.38 -80.16
C LYS A 2 25.86 57.52 -78.94
N LYS A 3 24.59 57.92 -79.16
CA LYS A 3 23.63 58.14 -78.06
C LYS A 3 23.07 56.86 -77.46
N ASN A 4 22.96 55.75 -78.17
CA ASN A 4 22.47 54.47 -77.69
C ASN A 4 23.50 53.70 -76.82
N MET A 5 24.81 53.86 -77.10
CA MET A 5 25.87 53.20 -76.30
C MET A 5 25.96 53.75 -74.87
N THR A 6 25.70 55.02 -74.65
CA THR A 6 25.68 55.63 -73.29
C THR A 6 24.45 55.21 -72.47
N PHE A 7 23.32 54.96 -73.09
CA PHE A 7 22.11 54.52 -72.47
C PHE A 7 22.21 53.04 -72.01
N HIS A 8 22.84 52.21 -72.83
CA HIS A 8 23.13 50.81 -72.45
C HIS A 8 24.16 50.70 -71.32
N LYS A 9 25.19 51.50 -71.31
CA LYS A 9 26.20 51.58 -70.25
C LYS A 9 25.57 51.98 -68.91
N ARG A 10 24.61 52.94 -68.87
CA ARG A 10 23.92 53.35 -67.69
C ARG A 10 23.01 52.22 -67.16
N LYS A 11 22.33 51.46 -68.00
CA LYS A 11 21.53 50.31 -67.60
C LYS A 11 22.39 49.17 -66.99
N ILE A 12 23.57 48.91 -67.60
CA ILE A 12 24.51 47.93 -67.09
C ILE A 12 25.02 48.35 -65.70
N TRP A 13 25.36 49.64 -65.50
CA TRP A 13 25.75 50.12 -64.17
C TRP A 13 24.67 50.05 -63.13
N VAL A 14 23.40 50.29 -63.47
CA VAL A 14 22.26 50.13 -62.56
C VAL A 14 22.07 48.65 -62.18
N VAL A 15 22.13 47.76 -63.16
CA VAL A 15 22.07 46.33 -62.91
C VAL A 15 23.21 45.84 -62.00
N LEU A 16 24.44 46.31 -62.29
CA LEU A 16 25.62 45.99 -61.49
C LEU A 16 25.46 46.48 -60.04
N LEU A 17 24.97 47.72 -59.87
CA LEU A 17 24.70 48.29 -58.54
C LEU A 17 23.64 47.50 -57.79
N CYS A 18 22.52 47.08 -58.44
CA CYS A 18 21.52 46.24 -57.87
C CYS A 18 22.07 44.85 -57.44
N CYS A 19 22.93 44.24 -58.26
CA CYS A 19 23.59 42.97 -57.92
C CYS A 19 24.54 43.14 -56.73
N ILE A 20 25.30 44.22 -56.64
CA ILE A 20 26.19 44.50 -55.50
C ILE A 20 25.39 44.74 -54.26
N LEU A 21 24.27 45.48 -54.26
CA LEU A 21 23.37 45.68 -53.12
C LEU A 21 22.76 44.39 -52.67
N MET A 22 22.29 43.53 -53.60
CA MET A 22 21.76 42.22 -53.29
C MET A 22 22.79 41.31 -52.63
N MET A 23 24.04 41.28 -53.21
CA MET A 23 25.16 40.50 -52.63
C MET A 23 25.52 41.00 -51.22
N THR A 24 25.59 42.33 -51.04
CA THR A 24 25.92 42.95 -49.75
C THR A 24 24.79 42.59 -48.69
N GLY A 25 23.52 42.62 -49.11
CA GLY A 25 22.41 42.22 -48.28
C GLY A 25 22.48 40.75 -47.91
N LEU A 26 22.81 39.86 -48.83
CA LEU A 26 23.02 38.44 -48.58
C LEU A 26 24.17 38.18 -47.62
N ILE A 27 25.32 38.84 -47.85
CA ILE A 27 26.48 38.73 -46.95
C ILE A 27 26.13 39.23 -45.54
N GLY A 28 25.48 40.42 -45.45
CA GLY A 28 25.03 40.96 -44.17
C GLY A 28 24.07 40.01 -43.44
N ARG A 29 23.13 39.37 -44.17
CA ARG A 29 22.23 38.34 -43.60
C ARG A 29 22.99 37.11 -43.15
N LEU A 30 23.99 36.67 -43.90
CA LEU A 30 24.79 35.51 -43.55
C LEU A 30 25.63 35.77 -42.28
N VAL A 31 26.24 36.95 -42.20
CA VAL A 31 26.96 37.38 -40.99
C VAL A 31 26.03 37.48 -39.79
N TYR A 32 24.83 38.03 -39.96
CA TYR A 32 23.84 38.06 -38.91
C TYR A 32 23.49 36.65 -38.41
N LEU A 33 23.25 35.69 -39.31
CA LEU A 33 22.94 34.31 -38.96
C LEU A 33 24.12 33.62 -38.27
N MET A 34 25.35 33.83 -38.77
CA MET A 34 26.55 33.17 -38.24
C MET A 34 27.05 33.77 -36.91
N CYS A 35 26.91 35.08 -36.69
CA CYS A 35 27.45 35.75 -35.51
C CYS A 35 26.40 36.01 -34.42
N PHE A 36 25.16 36.36 -34.78
CA PHE A 36 24.12 36.75 -33.81
C PHE A 36 23.06 35.67 -33.54
N ARG A 37 22.90 34.75 -34.50
CA ARG A 37 21.92 33.64 -34.36
C ARG A 37 22.58 32.26 -34.33
N SER A 38 23.91 32.20 -34.28
CA SER A 38 24.68 30.95 -34.27
C SER A 38 24.19 30.00 -33.17
N ASP A 39 24.10 30.47 -31.92
CA ASP A 39 23.71 29.65 -30.79
C ASP A 39 22.29 29.10 -30.94
N TYR A 40 21.37 29.90 -31.50
CA TYR A 40 20.01 29.46 -31.75
C TYR A 40 19.95 28.33 -32.78
N TYR A 41 20.66 28.48 -33.90
CA TYR A 41 20.66 27.45 -34.94
C TYR A 41 21.50 26.24 -34.54
N TYR A 42 22.56 26.44 -33.77
CA TYR A 42 23.36 25.36 -33.21
C TYR A 42 22.51 24.48 -32.28
N LYS A 43 21.76 25.08 -31.32
CA LYS A 43 20.82 24.35 -30.45
C LYS A 43 19.78 23.60 -31.27
N LYS A 44 19.19 24.25 -32.25
CA LYS A 44 18.16 23.63 -33.09
C LYS A 44 18.70 22.50 -33.98
N ALA A 45 19.92 22.64 -34.50
CA ALA A 45 20.60 21.56 -35.21
C ALA A 45 20.96 20.40 -34.27
N LYS A 46 21.42 20.72 -33.06
CA LYS A 46 21.71 19.74 -32.03
C LYS A 46 20.46 18.93 -31.64
N GLU A 47 19.35 19.60 -31.41
CA GLU A 47 18.06 18.94 -31.14
C GLU A 47 17.55 18.04 -32.28
N LEU A 48 17.90 18.36 -33.53
CA LEU A 48 17.55 17.58 -34.73
C LEU A 48 18.47 16.37 -34.96
N HIS A 49 19.75 16.49 -34.55
CA HIS A 49 20.78 15.47 -34.81
C HIS A 49 21.13 14.62 -33.57
N GLU A 50 20.81 15.06 -32.37
CA GLU A 50 20.97 14.27 -31.16
C GLU A 50 19.67 13.49 -30.83
N ARG A 51 19.82 12.20 -30.63
CA ARG A 51 18.79 11.36 -30.04
C ARG A 51 19.17 11.05 -28.62
N GLU A 52 18.24 11.34 -27.73
CA GLU A 52 18.31 10.99 -26.33
C GLU A 52 17.53 9.68 -26.13
N ARG A 53 18.18 8.66 -25.60
CA ARG A 53 17.54 7.43 -25.08
C ARG A 53 17.79 7.37 -23.59
N GLU A 54 16.72 7.11 -22.85
CA GLU A 54 16.80 6.97 -21.41
C GLU A 54 17.29 5.56 -21.05
N ILE A 55 18.25 5.48 -20.11
CA ILE A 55 18.67 4.24 -19.48
C ILE A 55 17.97 4.19 -18.11
N LYS A 56 17.07 3.25 -17.90
CA LYS A 56 16.42 3.11 -16.61
C LYS A 56 17.43 2.80 -15.51
N ALA A 57 17.30 3.45 -14.36
CA ALA A 57 18.06 3.11 -13.17
C ALA A 57 17.53 1.80 -12.55
N ALA A 58 18.41 1.02 -11.95
CA ALA A 58 17.98 -0.07 -11.09
C ALA A 58 17.23 0.52 -9.89
N ARG A 59 16.01 0.04 -9.63
CA ARG A 59 15.18 0.47 -8.50
C ARG A 59 15.76 -0.08 -7.20
N GLY A 60 15.79 0.71 -6.14
CA GLY A 60 16.25 0.28 -4.82
C GLY A 60 15.47 -0.94 -4.31
N GLU A 61 16.10 -1.76 -3.52
CA GLU A 61 15.47 -2.95 -2.92
C GLU A 61 14.57 -2.57 -1.75
N ILE A 62 13.57 -3.42 -1.47
CA ILE A 62 12.82 -3.39 -0.21
C ILE A 62 13.25 -4.60 0.59
N LEU A 63 13.74 -4.33 1.80
CA LEU A 63 14.29 -5.34 2.72
C LEU A 63 13.42 -5.43 3.97
N ASP A 64 13.22 -6.62 4.49
CA ASP A 64 12.57 -6.83 5.79
C ASP A 64 13.44 -6.33 6.96
N ALA A 65 12.93 -6.44 8.18
CA ALA A 65 13.63 -6.03 9.41
C ALA A 65 14.98 -6.75 9.64
N LYS A 66 15.22 -7.87 8.96
CA LYS A 66 16.46 -8.68 9.06
C LYS A 66 17.30 -8.65 7.79
N GLY A 67 16.95 -7.80 6.82
CA GLY A 67 17.68 -7.65 5.56
C GLY A 67 17.32 -8.69 4.49
N LYS A 68 16.25 -9.49 4.69
CA LYS A 68 15.74 -10.39 3.65
C LYS A 68 15.05 -9.57 2.54
N VAL A 69 15.36 -9.90 1.29
CA VAL A 69 14.86 -9.17 0.13
C VAL A 69 13.38 -9.49 -0.10
N LEU A 70 12.54 -8.46 -0.10
CA LEU A 70 11.12 -8.52 -0.40
C LEU A 70 10.79 -8.04 -1.81
N ALA A 71 11.55 -7.06 -2.32
CA ALA A 71 11.46 -6.58 -3.69
C ALA A 71 12.85 -6.26 -4.23
N SER A 72 13.16 -6.74 -5.43
CA SER A 72 14.42 -6.51 -6.15
C SER A 72 14.18 -6.33 -7.64
N ASN A 73 15.24 -6.34 -8.43
CA ASN A 73 15.13 -6.22 -9.88
C ASN A 73 15.69 -7.48 -10.55
N ARG A 74 15.06 -7.91 -11.63
CA ARG A 74 15.65 -8.84 -12.59
C ARG A 74 16.08 -8.06 -13.82
N THR A 75 17.28 -8.32 -14.31
CA THR A 75 17.74 -7.77 -15.59
C THR A 75 16.97 -8.44 -16.71
N VAL A 76 16.34 -7.63 -17.53
CA VAL A 76 15.60 -8.02 -18.72
C VAL A 76 16.08 -7.19 -19.90
N CYS A 77 15.58 -7.47 -21.10
CA CYS A 77 15.90 -6.69 -22.30
C CYS A 77 14.62 -6.12 -22.93
N THR A 78 14.73 -4.92 -23.46
CA THR A 78 13.75 -4.33 -24.36
C THR A 78 14.27 -4.43 -25.78
N ILE A 79 13.51 -5.11 -26.65
CA ILE A 79 13.84 -5.29 -28.05
C ILE A 79 13.11 -4.21 -28.85
N SER A 80 13.86 -3.43 -29.60
CA SER A 80 13.33 -2.38 -30.48
C SER A 80 13.94 -2.45 -31.86
N VAL A 81 13.27 -1.85 -32.84
CA VAL A 81 13.73 -1.78 -34.22
C VAL A 81 13.76 -0.34 -34.73
N ILE A 82 14.73 -0.06 -35.56
CA ILE A 82 14.89 1.25 -36.23
C ILE A 82 14.71 1.00 -37.73
N HIS A 83 13.53 1.33 -38.26
CA HIS A 83 13.14 1.03 -39.64
C HIS A 83 14.18 1.49 -40.67
N SER A 84 14.75 2.71 -40.53
CA SER A 84 15.73 3.27 -41.46
C SER A 84 17.07 2.53 -41.50
N GLN A 85 17.37 1.70 -40.50
CA GLN A 85 18.63 0.94 -40.39
C GLN A 85 18.46 -0.54 -40.81
N ILE A 86 17.23 -1.04 -40.96
CA ILE A 86 16.99 -2.44 -41.34
C ILE A 86 17.38 -2.65 -42.80
N LYS A 87 18.32 -3.56 -43.03
CA LYS A 87 18.80 -3.93 -44.40
C LYS A 87 18.08 -5.17 -44.92
N GLU A 88 17.71 -6.10 -44.06
CA GLU A 88 17.13 -7.40 -44.37
C GLU A 88 15.84 -7.64 -43.58
N PRO A 89 14.69 -7.02 -43.97
CA PRO A 89 13.46 -7.04 -43.17
C PRO A 89 12.99 -8.46 -42.87
N GLU A 90 12.98 -9.34 -43.87
CA GLU A 90 12.47 -10.73 -43.72
C GLU A 90 13.29 -11.55 -42.71
N LYS A 91 14.62 -11.35 -42.66
CA LYS A 91 15.46 -12.01 -41.64
C LYS A 91 15.19 -11.48 -40.23
N VAL A 92 14.98 -10.18 -40.09
CA VAL A 92 14.64 -9.54 -38.82
C VAL A 92 13.29 -10.07 -38.33
N ILE A 93 12.28 -10.11 -39.21
CA ILE A 93 10.94 -10.58 -38.88
C ILE A 93 10.97 -12.05 -38.43
N ALA A 94 11.62 -12.94 -39.22
CA ALA A 94 11.73 -14.36 -38.90
C ALA A 94 12.45 -14.59 -37.55
N LEU A 95 13.60 -13.91 -37.31
CA LEU A 95 14.35 -14.05 -36.07
C LEU A 95 13.53 -13.57 -34.86
N LEU A 96 12.93 -12.38 -34.94
CA LEU A 96 12.20 -11.81 -33.82
C LEU A 96 10.91 -12.61 -33.53
N SER A 97 10.20 -13.10 -34.57
CA SER A 97 9.03 -13.95 -34.40
C SER A 97 9.39 -15.26 -33.67
N GLU A 98 10.45 -15.94 -34.12
CA GLU A 98 10.92 -17.18 -33.50
C GLU A 98 11.40 -17.00 -32.07
N LYS A 99 12.31 -16.05 -31.83
CA LYS A 99 12.93 -15.87 -30.49
C LYS A 99 11.98 -15.25 -29.47
N LEU A 100 11.13 -14.33 -29.89
CA LEU A 100 10.20 -13.64 -28.97
C LEU A 100 8.85 -14.35 -28.83
N LYS A 101 8.58 -15.40 -29.68
CA LYS A 101 7.31 -16.13 -29.73
C LYS A 101 6.12 -15.16 -29.94
N ILE A 102 6.25 -14.29 -30.93
CA ILE A 102 5.22 -13.33 -31.37
C ILE A 102 4.82 -13.72 -32.78
N ASP A 103 3.55 -13.53 -33.12
CA ASP A 103 3.05 -13.77 -34.49
C ASP A 103 3.82 -12.93 -35.51
N GLU A 104 4.19 -13.55 -36.65
CA GLU A 104 4.98 -12.92 -37.70
C GLU A 104 4.28 -11.68 -38.26
N ALA A 105 2.97 -11.67 -38.37
CA ALA A 105 2.20 -10.54 -38.85
C ALA A 105 2.32 -9.31 -37.92
N GLU A 106 2.37 -9.54 -36.59
CA GLU A 106 2.54 -8.48 -35.61
C GLU A 106 3.98 -7.92 -35.66
N VAL A 107 4.99 -8.79 -35.71
CA VAL A 107 6.38 -8.37 -35.84
C VAL A 107 6.57 -7.57 -37.13
N ARG A 108 6.00 -8.04 -38.27
CA ARG A 108 6.04 -7.36 -39.58
C ARG A 108 5.46 -5.96 -39.49
N LYS A 109 4.27 -5.81 -38.87
CA LYS A 109 3.63 -4.50 -38.66
C LYS A 109 4.55 -3.50 -37.94
N ARG A 110 5.34 -3.97 -36.96
CA ARG A 110 6.28 -3.13 -36.19
C ARG A 110 7.56 -2.83 -36.96
N VAL A 111 8.12 -3.83 -37.66
CA VAL A 111 9.35 -3.70 -38.48
C VAL A 111 9.13 -2.77 -39.68
N GLU A 112 7.97 -2.85 -40.34
CA GLU A 112 7.64 -2.04 -41.51
C GLU A 112 7.15 -0.63 -41.16
N LYS A 113 6.81 -0.36 -39.89
CA LYS A 113 6.37 0.95 -39.45
C LYS A 113 7.50 1.97 -39.56
N ILE A 114 7.26 3.01 -40.37
CA ILE A 114 8.20 4.12 -40.54
C ILE A 114 8.23 4.96 -39.25
N SER A 115 9.08 4.59 -38.33
CA SER A 115 9.31 5.29 -37.07
C SER A 115 10.80 5.38 -36.80
N SER A 116 11.16 6.32 -35.91
CA SER A 116 12.54 6.49 -35.48
C SER A 116 13.05 5.34 -34.63
N ILE A 117 12.16 4.77 -33.81
CA ILE A 117 12.35 3.55 -33.02
C ILE A 117 10.98 2.96 -32.72
N GLU A 118 10.83 1.65 -32.83
CA GLU A 118 9.61 0.95 -32.49
C GLU A 118 9.93 -0.19 -31.54
N ILE A 119 9.27 -0.22 -30.38
CA ILE A 119 9.43 -1.29 -29.39
C ILE A 119 8.70 -2.52 -29.89
N VAL A 120 9.41 -3.63 -30.06
CA VAL A 120 8.83 -4.93 -30.44
C VAL A 120 8.34 -5.69 -29.22
N LYS A 121 9.19 -5.81 -28.20
CA LYS A 121 8.83 -6.47 -26.92
C LYS A 121 9.65 -5.94 -25.76
N THR A 122 9.00 -5.72 -24.63
CA THR A 122 9.63 -5.40 -23.35
C THR A 122 9.71 -6.65 -22.47
N ASN A 123 10.47 -6.60 -21.41
CA ASN A 123 10.58 -7.68 -20.41
C ASN A 123 11.03 -9.02 -21.01
N VAL A 124 11.89 -8.99 -22.04
CA VAL A 124 12.50 -10.18 -22.62
C VAL A 124 13.60 -10.68 -21.69
N GLU A 125 13.69 -11.97 -21.47
CA GLU A 125 14.76 -12.55 -20.65
C GLU A 125 16.14 -12.22 -21.22
N LYS A 126 17.12 -11.96 -20.32
CA LYS A 126 18.46 -11.54 -20.71
C LYS A 126 19.11 -12.54 -21.67
N SER A 127 18.97 -13.83 -21.45
CA SER A 127 19.49 -14.90 -22.34
C SER A 127 18.98 -14.75 -23.77
N THR A 128 17.67 -14.56 -23.93
CA THR A 128 17.05 -14.36 -25.27
C THR A 128 17.49 -13.03 -25.89
N GLY A 129 17.63 -11.97 -25.06
CA GLY A 129 18.17 -10.68 -25.53
C GLY A 129 19.60 -10.79 -26.02
N ASP A 130 20.45 -11.51 -25.30
CA ASP A 130 21.85 -11.74 -25.68
C ASP A 130 21.96 -12.57 -26.98
N GLU A 131 21.13 -13.63 -27.15
CA GLU A 131 21.05 -14.38 -28.40
C GLU A 131 20.66 -13.50 -29.60
N ILE A 132 19.69 -12.59 -29.43
CA ILE A 132 19.28 -11.64 -30.49
C ILE A 132 20.43 -10.66 -30.79
N ARG A 133 21.14 -10.19 -29.76
CA ARG A 133 22.29 -9.26 -29.90
C ARG A 133 23.43 -9.93 -30.67
N GLU A 134 23.74 -11.20 -30.41
CA GLU A 134 24.77 -11.97 -31.10
C GLU A 134 24.50 -12.11 -32.62
N CYS A 135 23.23 -12.14 -33.04
CA CYS A 135 22.86 -12.16 -34.45
C CYS A 135 23.25 -10.88 -35.20
N SER A 136 23.58 -9.80 -34.52
CA SER A 136 24.11 -8.53 -35.06
C SER A 136 23.34 -7.99 -36.28
N LEU A 137 22.00 -8.11 -36.30
CA LEU A 137 21.17 -7.63 -37.40
C LEU A 137 21.04 -6.10 -37.35
N ALA A 138 21.35 -5.45 -38.50
CA ALA A 138 21.25 -4.01 -38.63
C ALA A 138 19.80 -3.55 -38.37
N GLY A 139 19.65 -2.52 -37.52
CA GLY A 139 18.36 -1.95 -37.17
C GLY A 139 17.65 -2.64 -36.01
N VAL A 140 18.18 -3.73 -35.46
CA VAL A 140 17.68 -4.34 -34.22
C VAL A 140 18.50 -3.82 -33.05
N LYS A 141 17.82 -3.28 -32.04
CA LYS A 141 18.44 -2.80 -30.78
C LYS A 141 17.96 -3.67 -29.62
N VAL A 142 18.90 -4.02 -28.75
CA VAL A 142 18.67 -4.80 -27.54
C VAL A 142 19.20 -3.97 -26.38
N ASP A 143 18.29 -3.27 -25.72
CA ASP A 143 18.63 -2.41 -24.57
C ASP A 143 18.39 -3.18 -23.27
N GLU A 144 19.33 -3.12 -22.33
CA GLU A 144 19.14 -3.68 -21.00
C GLU A 144 18.09 -2.85 -20.25
N ASP A 145 17.21 -3.55 -19.55
CA ASP A 145 16.11 -2.99 -18.76
C ASP A 145 15.98 -3.75 -17.45
N TYR A 146 15.16 -3.26 -16.55
CA TYR A 146 14.90 -3.87 -15.25
C TYR A 146 13.41 -4.14 -15.09
N LYS A 147 13.07 -5.39 -14.71
CA LYS A 147 11.73 -5.78 -14.27
C LYS A 147 11.74 -5.95 -12.77
N ARG A 148 10.78 -5.34 -12.08
CA ARG A 148 10.59 -5.53 -10.64
C ARG A 148 10.26 -6.99 -10.35
N TYR A 149 10.85 -7.53 -9.30
CA TYR A 149 10.69 -8.92 -8.90
C TYR A 149 10.48 -9.04 -7.39
N TYR A 150 9.49 -9.83 -6.99
CA TYR A 150 9.10 -10.05 -5.62
C TYR A 150 9.34 -11.51 -5.23
N PRO A 151 10.47 -11.84 -4.55
CA PRO A 151 10.85 -13.22 -4.26
C PRO A 151 9.83 -13.99 -3.41
N CYS A 152 9.08 -13.27 -2.57
CA CYS A 152 8.09 -13.86 -1.67
C CYS A 152 6.67 -13.94 -2.28
N GLY A 153 6.50 -13.64 -3.58
CA GLY A 153 5.23 -13.77 -4.30
C GLY A 153 4.11 -12.94 -3.68
N SER A 154 3.14 -13.58 -3.04
CA SER A 154 1.96 -12.93 -2.47
C SER A 154 2.15 -12.42 -1.03
N LEU A 155 3.30 -12.65 -0.39
CA LEU A 155 3.52 -12.26 0.99
C LEU A 155 3.44 -10.74 1.17
N ALA A 156 2.55 -10.28 2.04
CA ALA A 156 2.33 -8.84 2.31
C ALA A 156 2.06 -8.01 1.04
N SER A 157 1.36 -8.58 0.04
CA SER A 157 1.16 -7.96 -1.27
C SER A 157 0.54 -6.56 -1.17
N LYS A 158 -0.41 -6.37 -0.26
CA LYS A 158 -1.13 -5.11 -0.05
C LYS A 158 -0.36 -4.08 0.79
N VAL A 159 0.82 -4.46 1.29
CA VAL A 159 1.77 -3.57 1.99
C VAL A 159 2.90 -3.16 1.05
N ILE A 160 3.62 -4.15 0.50
CA ILE A 160 4.74 -3.89 -0.39
C ILE A 160 4.26 -3.13 -1.62
N GLY A 161 3.17 -3.60 -2.23
CA GLY A 161 2.68 -3.05 -3.48
C GLY A 161 3.51 -3.49 -4.68
N PHE A 162 3.23 -2.93 -5.85
CA PHE A 162 3.88 -3.30 -7.10
C PHE A 162 4.15 -2.09 -7.99
N THR A 163 4.97 -2.30 -9.02
CA THR A 163 5.31 -1.28 -10.02
C THR A 163 4.59 -1.55 -11.34
N GLY A 164 4.34 -0.48 -12.11
CA GLY A 164 3.89 -0.56 -13.49
C GLY A 164 5.00 -0.98 -14.46
N GLY A 165 4.65 -1.08 -15.74
CA GLY A 165 5.58 -1.46 -16.81
C GLY A 165 6.73 -0.45 -17.04
N ASP A 166 6.54 0.78 -16.60
CA ASP A 166 7.54 1.86 -16.61
C ASP A 166 8.41 1.92 -15.34
N ASN A 167 8.30 0.92 -14.46
CA ASN A 167 8.99 0.81 -13.17
C ASN A 167 8.56 1.87 -12.13
N GLN A 168 7.43 2.54 -12.33
CA GLN A 168 6.84 3.46 -11.36
C GLN A 168 5.97 2.68 -10.35
N GLY A 169 6.06 3.01 -9.06
CA GLY A 169 5.21 2.43 -8.01
C GLY A 169 3.73 2.75 -8.22
N ILE A 170 2.85 1.76 -8.11
CA ILE A 170 1.40 1.90 -8.30
C ILE A 170 0.66 1.94 -6.96
N ILE A 171 0.97 1.02 -6.05
CA ILE A 171 0.37 0.95 -4.71
C ILE A 171 1.42 0.64 -3.65
N GLY A 172 1.02 0.67 -2.38
CA GLY A 172 1.83 0.22 -1.24
C GLY A 172 3.06 1.07 -0.97
N LEU A 173 4.10 0.45 -0.43
CA LEU A 173 5.39 1.09 -0.15
C LEU A 173 6.13 1.46 -1.44
N GLU A 174 5.91 0.72 -2.52
CA GLU A 174 6.48 1.05 -3.84
C GLU A 174 6.09 2.46 -4.30
N VAL A 175 4.84 2.86 -4.16
CA VAL A 175 4.41 4.22 -4.52
C VAL A 175 4.77 5.24 -3.43
N LYS A 176 4.71 4.85 -2.16
CA LYS A 176 4.98 5.78 -1.04
C LYS A 176 6.43 6.27 -1.05
N TYR A 177 7.36 5.35 -1.32
CA TYR A 177 8.79 5.62 -1.33
C TYR A 177 9.36 5.73 -2.75
N GLU A 178 8.52 6.09 -3.74
CA GLU A 178 8.90 6.22 -5.16
C GLU A 178 10.15 7.07 -5.37
N GLU A 179 10.22 8.25 -4.74
CA GLU A 179 11.35 9.19 -4.90
C GLU A 179 12.69 8.62 -4.41
N ILE A 180 12.63 7.70 -3.43
CA ILE A 180 13.80 7.04 -2.85
C ILE A 180 14.20 5.85 -3.71
N LEU A 181 13.21 5.02 -4.07
CA LEU A 181 13.42 3.73 -4.74
C LEU A 181 13.75 3.88 -6.22
N ARG A 182 13.19 4.87 -6.92
CA ARG A 182 13.25 4.99 -8.38
C ARG A 182 14.67 5.19 -8.92
N GLY A 183 15.55 5.89 -8.17
CA GLY A 183 16.84 6.34 -8.68
C GLY A 183 16.72 7.46 -9.71
N GLN A 184 17.81 7.73 -10.43
CA GLN A 184 17.83 8.72 -11.51
C GLN A 184 18.23 8.05 -12.81
N PRO A 185 17.42 8.16 -13.87
CA PRO A 185 17.74 7.55 -15.15
C PRO A 185 19.00 8.15 -15.76
N GLY A 186 19.76 7.32 -16.42
CA GLY A 186 20.86 7.74 -17.27
C GLY A 186 20.38 8.09 -18.67
N LYS A 187 21.30 8.57 -19.50
CA LYS A 187 21.01 9.02 -20.86
C LYS A 187 22.06 8.50 -21.83
N ILE A 188 21.62 8.07 -23.00
CA ILE A 188 22.46 7.81 -24.17
C ILE A 188 22.16 8.88 -25.19
N LEU A 189 23.15 9.68 -25.49
CA LEU A 189 23.11 10.69 -26.57
C LEU A 189 23.79 10.10 -27.78
N THR A 190 23.04 9.84 -28.86
CA THR A 190 23.56 9.39 -30.15
C THR A 190 23.36 10.50 -31.18
N THR A 191 24.40 10.74 -32.02
CA THR A 191 24.30 11.69 -33.11
C THR A 191 23.80 10.99 -34.36
N THR A 192 22.72 11.50 -34.96
CA THR A 192 22.12 10.97 -36.19
C THR A 192 22.26 11.92 -37.34
N ASP A 193 22.29 11.38 -38.59
CA ASP A 193 22.19 12.17 -39.81
C ASP A 193 20.77 12.73 -40.02
N ALA A 194 20.57 13.53 -41.07
CA ALA A 194 19.25 14.08 -41.40
C ALA A 194 18.18 13.03 -41.76
N ARG A 195 18.57 11.76 -41.96
CA ARG A 195 17.67 10.61 -42.18
C ARG A 195 17.44 9.82 -40.93
N GLY A 196 18.03 10.20 -39.78
CA GLY A 196 17.90 9.51 -38.50
C GLY A 196 18.80 8.27 -38.38
N VAL A 197 19.80 8.10 -39.23
CA VAL A 197 20.80 7.02 -39.14
C VAL A 197 21.91 7.44 -38.19
N GLU A 198 22.30 6.60 -37.25
CA GLU A 198 23.40 6.85 -36.32
C GLU A 198 24.73 7.04 -37.09
N ILE A 199 25.50 8.04 -36.71
CA ILE A 199 26.79 8.32 -37.28
C ILE A 199 27.87 7.69 -36.40
N ASP A 200 28.31 6.47 -36.76
CA ASP A 200 29.29 5.67 -36.00
C ASP A 200 30.61 6.39 -35.65
N LYS A 201 30.96 7.45 -36.39
CA LYS A 201 32.21 8.17 -36.19
C LYS A 201 32.22 9.19 -35.05
N LEU A 202 31.05 9.58 -34.50
CA LEU A 202 30.95 10.63 -33.47
C LEU A 202 30.84 10.11 -32.05
N GLY A 203 30.69 8.78 -31.88
CA GLY A 203 30.61 8.12 -30.59
C GLY A 203 29.28 8.34 -29.87
N GLU A 204 28.95 7.42 -28.96
CA GLU A 204 27.85 7.56 -28.00
C GLU A 204 28.38 8.26 -26.76
N THR A 205 27.67 9.27 -26.27
CA THR A 205 27.89 9.82 -24.92
C THR A 205 26.92 9.16 -23.98
N ARG A 206 27.43 8.47 -22.95
CA ARG A 206 26.61 7.78 -21.94
C ARG A 206 26.75 8.48 -20.61
N GLU A 207 25.63 8.97 -20.08
CA GLU A 207 25.48 9.32 -18.67
C GLU A 207 24.94 8.09 -17.92
N LYS A 208 25.71 7.59 -16.95
CA LYS A 208 25.30 6.40 -16.19
C LYS A 208 24.10 6.73 -15.32
N PRO A 209 23.12 5.82 -15.20
CA PRO A 209 22.04 5.98 -14.24
C PRO A 209 22.57 5.95 -12.80
N ILE A 210 21.88 6.62 -11.89
CA ILE A 210 22.11 6.54 -10.45
C ILE A 210 21.07 5.60 -9.88
N GLU A 211 21.51 4.49 -9.31
CA GLU A 211 20.64 3.48 -8.72
C GLU A 211 19.81 4.07 -7.58
N GLY A 212 18.58 3.55 -7.40
CA GLY A 212 17.70 3.90 -6.29
C GLY A 212 18.27 3.42 -4.96
N LYS A 213 17.97 4.16 -3.90
CA LYS A 213 18.31 3.76 -2.53
C LYS A 213 17.36 2.65 -2.07
N SER A 214 17.85 1.73 -1.24
CA SER A 214 17.05 0.64 -0.70
C SER A 214 16.29 1.07 0.56
N LEU A 215 15.13 0.47 0.78
CA LEU A 215 14.27 0.70 1.94
C LEU A 215 14.29 -0.52 2.86
N MET A 216 14.71 -0.33 4.11
CA MET A 216 14.53 -1.31 5.16
C MET A 216 13.21 -1.03 5.88
N ILE A 217 12.39 -2.07 6.07
CA ILE A 217 11.09 -1.96 6.73
C ILE A 217 11.03 -2.79 8.01
N SER A 218 10.09 -2.46 8.88
CA SER A 218 9.86 -3.14 10.16
C SER A 218 9.18 -4.50 10.04
N LEU A 219 8.57 -4.80 8.88
CA LEU A 219 7.96 -6.09 8.63
C LEU A 219 9.02 -7.19 8.72
N ASP A 220 8.75 -8.23 9.52
CA ASP A 220 9.57 -9.43 9.63
C ASP A 220 8.90 -10.57 8.87
N VAL A 221 9.59 -11.12 7.88
CA VAL A 221 9.03 -12.18 7.01
C VAL A 221 8.53 -13.38 7.82
N ASN A 222 9.25 -13.81 8.86
CA ASN A 222 8.83 -14.95 9.66
C ASN A 222 7.55 -14.67 10.44
N ILE A 223 7.45 -13.47 11.04
CA ILE A 223 6.23 -13.05 11.75
C ILE A 223 5.06 -12.93 10.78
N GLN A 224 5.29 -12.34 9.60
CA GLN A 224 4.29 -12.21 8.54
C GLN A 224 3.80 -13.59 8.06
N GLU A 225 4.71 -14.55 7.84
CA GLU A 225 4.37 -15.92 7.41
C GLU A 225 3.54 -16.66 8.47
N PHE A 226 3.91 -16.61 9.76
CA PHE A 226 3.13 -17.18 10.85
C PHE A 226 1.71 -16.60 10.94
N ALA A 227 1.62 -15.27 10.83
CA ALA A 227 0.34 -14.59 10.85
C ALA A 227 -0.50 -14.93 9.61
N GLN A 228 0.09 -15.03 8.43
CA GLN A 228 -0.59 -15.37 7.19
C GLN A 228 -1.10 -16.82 7.19
N GLN A 229 -0.29 -17.78 7.65
CA GLN A 229 -0.73 -19.17 7.81
C GLN A 229 -1.89 -19.29 8.78
N SER A 230 -1.84 -18.56 9.91
CA SER A 230 -2.94 -18.52 10.89
C SER A 230 -4.20 -17.90 10.31
N ALA A 231 -4.07 -16.85 9.49
CA ALA A 231 -5.19 -16.20 8.81
C ALA A 231 -5.83 -17.12 7.76
N LEU A 232 -5.02 -17.78 6.92
CA LEU A 232 -5.51 -18.73 5.91
C LEU A 232 -6.24 -19.91 6.57
N LYS A 233 -5.65 -20.48 7.63
CA LYS A 233 -6.27 -21.57 8.37
C LYS A 233 -7.65 -21.21 8.91
N VAL A 234 -7.80 -20.09 9.61
CA VAL A 234 -9.09 -19.68 10.15
C VAL A 234 -10.07 -19.25 9.05
N MET A 235 -9.59 -18.69 7.94
CA MET A 235 -10.42 -18.35 6.79
C MET A 235 -11.07 -19.61 6.19
N GLU A 236 -10.29 -20.67 6.01
CA GLU A 236 -10.77 -21.95 5.50
C GLU A 236 -11.72 -22.65 6.53
N GLU A 237 -11.29 -22.80 7.79
CA GLU A 237 -12.07 -23.46 8.83
C GLU A 237 -13.42 -22.79 9.10
N LYS A 238 -13.51 -21.48 8.94
CA LYS A 238 -14.72 -20.68 9.18
C LYS A 238 -15.42 -20.26 7.90
N GLN A 239 -14.92 -20.64 6.73
CA GLN A 239 -15.43 -20.17 5.44
C GLN A 239 -15.68 -18.65 5.48
N ALA A 240 -14.70 -17.92 6.02
CA ALA A 240 -14.80 -16.49 6.21
C ALA A 240 -14.53 -15.76 4.88
N GLU A 241 -15.18 -14.62 4.66
CA GLU A 241 -15.00 -13.80 3.45
C GLU A 241 -13.56 -13.28 3.36
N ARG A 242 -13.00 -12.82 4.48
CA ARG A 242 -11.63 -12.33 4.59
C ARG A 242 -11.15 -12.32 6.04
N VAL A 243 -9.83 -12.35 6.21
CA VAL A 243 -9.20 -12.21 7.53
C VAL A 243 -8.10 -11.17 7.46
N SER A 244 -8.08 -10.25 8.42
CA SER A 244 -7.02 -9.25 8.57
C SER A 244 -6.34 -9.42 9.92
N ILE A 245 -4.99 -9.41 9.94
CA ILE A 245 -4.19 -9.46 11.16
C ILE A 245 -3.15 -8.34 11.09
N LEU A 246 -3.11 -7.52 12.14
CA LEU A 246 -2.13 -6.45 12.31
C LEU A 246 -1.32 -6.72 13.58
N LEU A 247 0.00 -6.82 13.47
CA LEU A 247 0.93 -6.98 14.58
C LEU A 247 1.85 -5.77 14.64
N MET A 248 1.86 -5.06 15.75
CA MET A 248 2.57 -3.79 15.89
C MET A 248 3.29 -3.71 17.23
N ASN A 249 4.45 -3.07 17.27
CA ASN A 249 5.13 -2.68 18.50
C ASN A 249 4.43 -1.43 19.09
N PRO A 250 3.77 -1.53 20.24
CA PRO A 250 3.07 -0.39 20.83
C PRO A 250 4.01 0.70 21.36
N GLN A 251 5.32 0.42 21.51
CA GLN A 251 6.29 1.36 22.08
C GLN A 251 6.84 2.34 21.04
N ASN A 252 6.97 1.93 19.79
CA ASN A 252 7.57 2.76 18.73
C ASN A 252 6.71 2.90 17.45
N GLY A 253 5.69 2.05 17.27
CA GLY A 253 4.79 2.09 16.11
C GLY A 253 5.22 1.22 14.92
N GLU A 254 6.33 0.51 15.00
CA GLU A 254 6.77 -0.44 13.98
C GLU A 254 5.74 -1.54 13.76
N ILE A 255 5.36 -1.77 12.50
CA ILE A 255 4.42 -2.85 12.12
C ILE A 255 5.24 -4.07 11.72
N TYR A 256 5.17 -5.13 12.51
CA TYR A 256 5.88 -6.38 12.28
C TYR A 256 5.20 -7.29 11.25
N ALA A 257 3.87 -7.22 11.17
CA ALA A 257 3.09 -7.91 10.17
C ALA A 257 1.75 -7.21 9.90
N CYS A 258 1.32 -7.26 8.64
CA CYS A 258 0.01 -6.79 8.19
C CYS A 258 -0.52 -7.74 7.13
N VAL A 259 -1.34 -8.69 7.57
CA VAL A 259 -1.92 -9.76 6.75
C VAL A 259 -3.32 -9.40 6.34
N ASN A 260 -3.67 -9.63 5.09
CA ASN A 260 -5.01 -9.39 4.55
C ASN A 260 -5.38 -10.47 3.52
N VAL A 261 -5.79 -11.64 3.99
CA VAL A 261 -6.16 -12.75 3.11
C VAL A 261 -7.60 -12.62 2.60
N PRO A 262 -7.83 -12.92 1.30
CA PRO A 262 -6.88 -13.40 0.31
C PRO A 262 -5.89 -12.33 -0.17
N GLU A 263 -4.63 -12.73 -0.36
CA GLU A 263 -3.58 -11.92 -0.97
C GLU A 263 -3.51 -12.20 -2.49
N PHE A 264 -2.72 -11.42 -3.24
CA PHE A 264 -2.49 -11.61 -4.69
C PHE A 264 -0.99 -11.70 -5.00
N ASP A 265 -0.62 -12.28 -6.15
CA ASP A 265 0.79 -12.37 -6.55
C ASP A 265 1.31 -11.01 -7.05
N LEU A 266 2.35 -10.50 -6.39
CA LEU A 266 3.01 -9.25 -6.76
C LEU A 266 3.73 -9.31 -8.12
N ASN A 267 4.10 -10.50 -8.58
CA ASN A 267 4.72 -10.70 -9.90
C ASN A 267 3.70 -10.71 -11.04
N ASP A 268 2.40 -10.92 -10.70
CA ASP A 268 1.27 -10.88 -11.65
C ASP A 268 0.06 -10.12 -11.04
N PRO A 269 0.18 -8.83 -10.76
CA PRO A 269 -0.80 -8.08 -10.00
C PRO A 269 -2.09 -7.73 -10.76
N PHE A 270 -2.13 -7.97 -12.08
CA PHE A 270 -3.29 -7.66 -12.94
C PHE A 270 -4.17 -8.87 -13.23
N THR A 271 -3.79 -10.05 -12.73
CA THR A 271 -4.62 -11.25 -12.75
C THR A 271 -5.48 -11.31 -11.50
N LEU A 272 -6.80 -11.40 -11.68
CA LEU A 272 -7.75 -11.52 -10.56
C LEU A 272 -7.58 -12.87 -9.87
N THR A 273 -7.77 -12.89 -8.55
CA THR A 273 -7.88 -14.14 -7.79
C THR A 273 -9.12 -14.95 -8.24
N ASP A 274 -9.11 -16.26 -7.99
CA ASP A 274 -10.19 -17.16 -8.45
C ASP A 274 -11.58 -16.70 -7.99
N ASP A 275 -11.71 -16.25 -6.74
CA ASP A 275 -12.98 -15.75 -6.18
C ASP A 275 -13.49 -14.50 -6.93
N LEU A 276 -12.60 -13.58 -7.28
CA LEU A 276 -12.95 -12.38 -8.02
C LEU A 276 -13.21 -12.66 -9.50
N ASN A 277 -12.53 -13.65 -10.09
CA ASN A 277 -12.83 -14.16 -11.42
C ASN A 277 -14.23 -14.80 -11.48
N MET A 278 -14.62 -15.57 -10.45
CA MET A 278 -16.00 -16.09 -10.36
C MET A 278 -17.02 -14.94 -10.32
N GLN A 279 -16.80 -13.91 -9.51
CA GLN A 279 -17.67 -12.73 -9.46
C GLN A 279 -17.75 -11.99 -10.81
N LEU A 280 -16.66 -11.93 -11.56
CA LEU A 280 -16.64 -11.36 -12.90
C LEU A 280 -17.50 -12.19 -13.85
N ASN A 281 -17.38 -13.51 -13.83
CA ASN A 281 -18.11 -14.46 -14.68
C ASN A 281 -19.61 -14.54 -14.32
N GLU A 282 -19.98 -14.51 -13.04
CA GLU A 282 -21.38 -14.50 -12.57
C GLU A 282 -22.14 -13.25 -13.02
N SER A 283 -21.43 -12.17 -13.33
CA SER A 283 -22.05 -10.98 -13.92
C SER A 283 -22.41 -11.13 -15.40
N GLY A 284 -22.34 -12.33 -15.97
CA GLY A 284 -22.76 -12.66 -17.35
C GLY A 284 -21.70 -12.39 -18.43
N ILE A 285 -20.44 -12.33 -18.03
CA ILE A 285 -19.34 -11.95 -18.90
C ILE A 285 -18.45 -13.17 -19.14
N THR A 286 -18.54 -13.74 -20.33
CA THR A 286 -17.56 -14.72 -20.81
C THR A 286 -16.37 -13.96 -21.38
N ILE A 287 -15.19 -14.07 -20.77
CA ILE A 287 -13.95 -13.59 -21.38
C ILE A 287 -13.60 -14.58 -22.49
N PRO A 288 -13.46 -14.16 -23.75
CA PRO A 288 -12.87 -15.02 -24.76
C PRO A 288 -11.43 -15.34 -24.33
N SER A 289 -11.05 -16.62 -24.42
CA SER A 289 -9.66 -17.06 -24.27
C SER A 289 -8.74 -16.19 -25.14
N GLU A 290 -7.56 -15.87 -24.61
CA GLU A 290 -6.49 -15.03 -25.16
C GLU A 290 -6.20 -15.20 -26.66
N ASP A 291 -7.06 -14.64 -27.52
CA ASP A 291 -6.72 -14.36 -28.90
C ASP A 291 -6.79 -12.85 -29.10
N HIS A 292 -5.59 -12.25 -29.19
CA HIS A 292 -5.35 -10.83 -29.37
C HIS A 292 -5.91 -10.30 -30.69
N ASN A 293 -7.15 -9.84 -30.69
CA ASN A 293 -7.66 -8.97 -31.73
C ASN A 293 -8.40 -7.78 -31.12
N GLU A 294 -7.69 -6.67 -30.98
CA GLU A 294 -8.12 -5.41 -30.36
C GLU A 294 -9.32 -4.70 -31.03
N GLN A 295 -9.98 -5.32 -32.00
CA GLN A 295 -11.06 -4.66 -32.77
C GLN A 295 -12.46 -5.25 -32.57
N SER A 296 -12.69 -6.16 -31.64
CA SER A 296 -14.03 -6.72 -31.36
C SER A 296 -14.52 -6.57 -29.92
N GLU A 297 -13.97 -5.63 -29.13
CA GLU A 297 -14.60 -5.19 -27.88
C GLU A 297 -15.87 -4.37 -28.14
N LEU A 298 -16.87 -4.99 -28.72
CA LEU A 298 -18.23 -4.50 -28.58
C LEU A 298 -18.61 -4.66 -27.12
N ALA A 299 -18.68 -3.53 -26.43
CA ALA A 299 -19.03 -3.40 -25.03
C ALA A 299 -20.34 -4.15 -24.72
N VAL A 300 -20.23 -5.38 -24.20
CA VAL A 300 -21.36 -6.04 -23.55
C VAL A 300 -21.56 -5.30 -22.22
N GLN A 301 -22.58 -4.45 -22.15
CA GLN A 301 -22.94 -3.75 -20.92
C GLN A 301 -23.50 -4.77 -19.93
N THR A 302 -22.96 -4.74 -18.70
CA THR A 302 -23.53 -5.48 -17.56
C THR A 302 -24.92 -4.94 -17.22
N ALA A 303 -25.69 -5.67 -16.40
CA ALA A 303 -26.98 -5.20 -15.86
C ALA A 303 -26.85 -3.85 -15.10
N SER A 304 -25.63 -3.43 -14.73
CA SER A 304 -25.30 -2.13 -14.12
C SER A 304 -24.88 -1.04 -15.12
N GLY A 305 -24.87 -1.33 -16.44
CA GLY A 305 -24.49 -0.35 -17.48
C GLY A 305 -22.98 -0.11 -17.62
N LYS A 306 -22.11 -0.90 -16.96
CA LYS A 306 -20.64 -0.78 -17.03
C LYS A 306 -20.05 -1.72 -18.08
N THR A 307 -18.92 -1.32 -18.66
CA THR A 307 -18.15 -2.19 -19.58
C THR A 307 -17.38 -3.27 -18.80
N ASN A 308 -17.00 -4.35 -19.50
CA ASN A 308 -16.18 -5.43 -18.93
C ASN A 308 -14.85 -4.91 -18.36
N THR A 309 -14.21 -4.00 -19.06
CA THR A 309 -12.94 -3.39 -18.66
C THR A 309 -13.10 -2.58 -17.37
N GLU A 310 -14.16 -1.77 -17.26
CA GLU A 310 -14.46 -1.01 -16.03
C GLU A 310 -14.73 -1.94 -14.86
N ARG A 311 -15.48 -3.02 -15.06
CA ARG A 311 -15.76 -4.00 -13.99
C ARG A 311 -14.50 -4.74 -13.55
N LYS A 312 -13.67 -5.20 -14.49
CA LYS A 312 -12.37 -5.81 -14.18
C LYS A 312 -11.51 -4.85 -13.37
N GLN A 313 -11.43 -3.58 -13.77
CA GLN A 313 -10.66 -2.57 -13.04
C GLN A 313 -11.19 -2.33 -11.62
N GLU A 314 -12.50 -2.35 -11.41
CA GLU A 314 -13.09 -2.26 -10.06
C GLU A 314 -12.68 -3.44 -9.17
N LEU A 315 -12.72 -4.66 -9.72
CA LEU A 315 -12.31 -5.87 -8.99
C LEU A 315 -10.80 -5.88 -8.70
N LEU A 316 -9.97 -5.42 -9.62
CA LEU A 316 -8.54 -5.20 -9.38
C LEU A 316 -8.31 -4.19 -8.26
N ASN A 317 -9.00 -3.06 -8.29
CA ASN A 317 -8.91 -2.06 -7.23
C ASN A 317 -9.37 -2.62 -5.87
N GLN A 318 -10.39 -3.49 -5.86
CA GLN A 318 -10.84 -4.19 -4.65
C GLN A 318 -9.76 -5.17 -4.15
N MET A 319 -9.14 -5.95 -5.05
CA MET A 319 -8.07 -6.91 -4.75
C MET A 319 -6.85 -6.23 -4.13
N TRP A 320 -6.47 -5.06 -4.64
CA TRP A 320 -5.30 -4.30 -4.19
C TRP A 320 -5.50 -3.54 -2.88
N ARG A 321 -6.75 -3.36 -2.42
CA ARG A 321 -7.03 -2.64 -1.17
C ARG A 321 -6.41 -3.33 0.03
N ASN A 322 -5.87 -2.55 0.96
CA ASN A 322 -5.44 -3.01 2.26
C ASN A 322 -6.55 -2.75 3.31
N PRO A 323 -7.33 -3.76 3.72
CA PRO A 323 -8.43 -3.57 4.66
C PRO A 323 -8.01 -3.00 6.01
N CYS A 324 -6.76 -3.23 6.46
CA CYS A 324 -6.27 -2.67 7.72
C CYS A 324 -6.19 -1.14 7.71
N LEU A 325 -6.08 -0.52 6.51
CA LEU A 325 -5.89 0.92 6.33
C LEU A 325 -7.00 1.59 5.51
N ASN A 326 -7.46 0.93 4.45
CA ASN A 326 -8.36 1.55 3.48
C ASN A 326 -9.84 1.33 3.81
N ASP A 327 -10.16 0.39 4.71
CA ASP A 327 -11.53 0.06 5.09
C ASP A 327 -11.81 0.46 6.53
N THR A 328 -13.02 0.95 6.76
CA THR A 328 -13.52 1.23 8.11
C THR A 328 -14.54 0.17 8.53
N TYR A 329 -14.64 -0.09 9.82
CA TYR A 329 -15.59 -1.02 10.39
C TYR A 329 -16.06 -0.55 11.78
N GLU A 330 -17.18 -1.06 12.25
CA GLU A 330 -17.61 -0.87 13.64
C GLU A 330 -16.74 -1.75 14.56
N PRO A 331 -15.88 -1.18 15.43
CA PRO A 331 -14.92 -1.95 16.22
C PRO A 331 -15.58 -2.83 17.30
N GLY A 332 -16.85 -2.56 17.61
CA GLY A 332 -17.57 -3.29 18.65
C GLY A 332 -16.88 -3.22 20.01
N SER A 333 -16.92 -4.30 20.76
CA SER A 333 -16.45 -4.32 22.16
C SER A 333 -14.94 -4.11 22.34
N THR A 334 -14.11 -4.14 21.30
CA THR A 334 -12.70 -3.71 21.41
C THR A 334 -12.59 -2.22 21.70
N PHE A 335 -13.58 -1.43 21.25
CA PHE A 335 -13.65 0.00 21.53
C PHE A 335 -13.91 0.33 23.02
N LYS A 336 -14.40 -0.63 23.79
CA LYS A 336 -14.59 -0.44 25.24
C LYS A 336 -13.28 -0.11 25.97
N ILE A 337 -12.13 -0.48 25.42
CA ILE A 337 -10.81 -0.07 25.94
C ILE A 337 -10.70 1.46 25.94
N ILE A 338 -11.18 2.10 24.88
CA ILE A 338 -11.12 3.56 24.71
C ILE A 338 -12.09 4.26 25.66
N THR A 339 -13.32 3.71 25.81
CA THR A 339 -14.30 4.22 26.79
C THR A 339 -13.83 4.02 28.23
N MET A 340 -13.17 2.89 28.53
CA MET A 340 -12.52 2.63 29.82
C MET A 340 -11.45 3.70 30.10
N ALA A 341 -10.55 3.91 29.16
CA ALA A 341 -9.50 4.91 29.30
C ALA A 341 -10.05 6.30 29.56
N ALA A 342 -11.05 6.73 28.78
CA ALA A 342 -11.70 8.03 28.98
C ALA A 342 -12.39 8.15 30.33
N GLY A 343 -13.01 7.06 30.80
CA GLY A 343 -13.70 7.02 32.09
C GLY A 343 -12.75 7.10 33.30
N LEU A 344 -11.67 6.32 33.28
CA LEU A 344 -10.63 6.30 34.32
C LEU A 344 -9.89 7.64 34.34
N GLU A 345 -9.39 8.11 33.21
CA GLU A 345 -8.65 9.39 33.10
C GLU A 345 -9.49 10.60 33.51
N ALA A 346 -10.80 10.57 33.28
CA ALA A 346 -11.73 11.61 33.73
C ALA A 346 -12.16 11.47 35.20
N GLY A 347 -11.80 10.40 35.89
CA GLY A 347 -12.22 10.09 37.25
C GLY A 347 -13.74 9.89 37.43
N VAL A 348 -14.46 9.50 36.34
CA VAL A 348 -15.92 9.25 36.40
C VAL A 348 -16.25 7.80 36.73
N VAL A 349 -15.23 6.94 36.70
CA VAL A 349 -15.31 5.54 37.11
C VAL A 349 -13.99 5.09 37.75
N SER A 350 -14.08 4.21 38.74
CA SER A 350 -12.96 3.51 39.36
C SER A 350 -13.12 2.00 39.24
N PRO A 351 -12.06 1.18 39.37
CA PRO A 351 -12.13 -0.28 39.29
C PRO A 351 -13.16 -0.92 40.21
N GLY A 352 -13.36 -0.33 41.40
CA GLY A 352 -14.28 -0.83 42.43
C GLY A 352 -15.74 -0.39 42.27
N ASP A 353 -16.06 0.53 41.37
CA ASP A 353 -17.42 1.05 41.16
C ASP A 353 -18.39 -0.08 40.80
N ARG A 354 -19.56 -0.09 41.46
CA ARG A 354 -20.57 -1.12 41.28
C ARG A 354 -21.63 -0.74 40.25
N PHE A 355 -22.01 -1.71 39.45
CA PHE A 355 -22.99 -1.61 38.37
C PHE A 355 -23.98 -2.78 38.44
N TYR A 356 -25.17 -2.58 37.88
CA TYR A 356 -26.16 -3.64 37.74
C TYR A 356 -26.57 -3.80 36.27
N CYS A 357 -26.54 -5.04 35.76
CA CYS A 357 -26.93 -5.39 34.42
C CYS A 357 -28.14 -6.32 34.40
N PRO A 358 -29.34 -5.84 34.07
CA PRO A 358 -30.54 -6.69 33.92
C PRO A 358 -30.64 -7.33 32.52
N GLY A 359 -29.60 -7.21 31.67
CA GLY A 359 -29.58 -7.68 30.27
C GLY A 359 -29.85 -6.57 29.27
N TYR A 360 -30.09 -5.34 29.72
CA TYR A 360 -30.28 -4.14 28.87
C TYR A 360 -30.06 -2.86 29.68
N LYS A 361 -29.94 -1.74 28.97
CA LYS A 361 -30.01 -0.37 29.52
C LYS A 361 -31.04 0.42 28.70
N VAL A 362 -31.90 1.16 29.38
CA VAL A 362 -32.81 2.12 28.71
C VAL A 362 -32.11 3.47 28.68
N VAL A 363 -32.03 4.08 27.48
CA VAL A 363 -31.49 5.40 27.24
C VAL A 363 -32.54 6.15 26.41
N GLU A 364 -33.10 7.20 26.98
CA GLU A 364 -34.30 7.86 26.44
C GLU A 364 -35.44 6.82 26.19
N ASP A 365 -35.90 6.71 24.95
CA ASP A 365 -36.92 5.75 24.52
C ASP A 365 -36.39 4.39 24.04
N ARG A 366 -35.06 4.23 24.01
CA ARG A 366 -34.38 3.08 23.41
C ARG A 366 -33.93 2.07 24.46
N ARG A 367 -34.27 0.80 24.20
CA ARG A 367 -33.75 -0.34 25.01
C ARG A 367 -32.54 -0.93 24.28
N ILE A 368 -31.34 -0.69 24.81
CA ILE A 368 -30.08 -1.20 24.29
C ILE A 368 -29.67 -2.45 25.04
N HIS A 369 -29.56 -3.56 24.34
CA HIS A 369 -29.36 -4.86 24.97
C HIS A 369 -27.88 -5.20 25.23
N CYS A 370 -27.66 -5.96 26.32
CA CYS A 370 -26.42 -6.67 26.56
C CYS A 370 -26.32 -7.93 25.70
N ALA A 371 -25.10 -8.41 25.41
CA ALA A 371 -24.90 -9.72 24.75
C ALA A 371 -25.56 -10.84 25.56
N LYS A 372 -25.41 -10.83 26.89
CA LYS A 372 -26.13 -11.73 27.81
C LYS A 372 -27.51 -11.16 28.12
N ARG A 373 -28.53 -11.63 27.41
CA ARG A 373 -29.92 -11.12 27.52
C ARG A 373 -30.55 -11.32 28.92
N THR A 374 -30.09 -12.34 29.67
CA THR A 374 -30.51 -12.59 31.05
C THR A 374 -29.84 -11.67 32.07
N GLY A 375 -28.89 -10.87 31.62
CA GLY A 375 -28.11 -9.96 32.46
C GLY A 375 -26.93 -10.62 33.17
N HIS A 376 -26.02 -9.76 33.66
CA HIS A 376 -24.88 -10.19 34.48
C HIS A 376 -25.13 -10.00 35.99
N GLY A 377 -26.23 -9.32 36.35
CA GLY A 377 -26.52 -8.98 37.74
C GLY A 377 -25.63 -7.84 38.25
N SER A 378 -25.34 -7.89 39.57
CA SER A 378 -24.43 -6.94 40.22
C SER A 378 -22.98 -7.31 39.93
N GLN A 379 -22.18 -6.36 39.51
CA GLN A 379 -20.77 -6.53 39.17
C GLN A 379 -20.01 -5.21 39.40
N ASN A 380 -18.70 -5.30 39.66
CA ASN A 380 -17.85 -4.11 39.68
C ASN A 380 -17.42 -3.75 38.25
N PHE A 381 -16.62 -2.65 38.09
CA PHE A 381 -16.19 -2.20 36.78
C PHE A 381 -15.27 -3.21 36.08
N VAL A 382 -14.36 -3.84 36.82
CA VAL A 382 -13.44 -4.88 36.30
C VAL A 382 -14.22 -6.07 35.80
N GLU A 383 -15.18 -6.59 36.58
CA GLU A 383 -16.08 -7.67 36.17
C GLU A 383 -16.93 -7.28 34.95
N GLY A 384 -17.33 -5.99 34.86
CA GLY A 384 -18.01 -5.43 33.68
C GLY A 384 -17.16 -5.48 32.42
N ALA A 385 -15.85 -5.26 32.55
CA ALA A 385 -14.87 -5.38 31.46
C ALA A 385 -14.63 -6.84 31.07
N GLN A 386 -14.45 -7.75 32.06
CA GLN A 386 -14.29 -9.20 31.89
C GLN A 386 -15.48 -9.82 31.15
N ASN A 387 -16.69 -9.44 31.55
CA ASN A 387 -17.97 -9.88 30.97
C ASN A 387 -18.30 -9.16 29.65
N SER A 388 -17.52 -8.16 29.24
CA SER A 388 -17.83 -7.30 28.10
C SER A 388 -19.25 -6.71 28.16
N CYS A 389 -19.69 -6.25 29.34
CA CYS A 389 -21.06 -5.83 29.62
C CYS A 389 -21.41 -4.49 28.99
N ASN A 390 -22.36 -4.44 28.03
CA ASN A 390 -22.77 -3.18 27.38
C ASN A 390 -23.36 -2.17 28.37
N PRO A 391 -24.31 -2.52 29.29
CA PRO A 391 -24.87 -1.58 30.26
C PRO A 391 -23.82 -0.84 31.12
N VAL A 392 -22.71 -1.49 31.49
CA VAL A 392 -21.62 -0.87 32.24
C VAL A 392 -20.96 0.22 31.41
N PHE A 393 -20.58 -0.08 30.18
CA PHE A 393 -19.88 0.90 29.30
C PHE A 393 -20.81 2.03 28.82
N ILE A 394 -22.10 1.75 28.62
CA ILE A 394 -23.11 2.78 28.39
C ILE A 394 -23.17 3.74 29.57
N GLU A 395 -23.21 3.25 30.80
CA GLU A 395 -23.23 4.06 32.00
C GLU A 395 -21.98 4.95 32.12
N VAL A 396 -20.80 4.38 31.86
CA VAL A 396 -19.53 5.16 31.86
C VAL A 396 -19.58 6.27 30.79
N GLY A 397 -20.05 5.96 29.56
CA GLY A 397 -20.21 6.96 28.53
C GLY A 397 -21.17 8.07 28.89
N LEU A 398 -22.32 7.73 29.49
CA LEU A 398 -23.30 8.72 29.96
C LEU A 398 -22.75 9.57 31.11
N ARG A 399 -21.97 9.01 32.06
CA ARG A 399 -21.28 9.77 33.12
C ARG A 399 -20.24 10.76 32.55
N LEU A 400 -19.56 10.39 31.47
CA LEU A 400 -18.67 11.31 30.73
C LEU A 400 -19.46 12.44 30.08
N GLY A 401 -20.61 12.13 29.50
CA GLY A 401 -21.39 13.04 28.68
C GLY A 401 -20.74 13.37 27.35
N VAL A 402 -21.51 13.86 26.38
CA VAL A 402 -21.08 14.11 25.00
C VAL A 402 -19.84 14.98 24.91
N GLU A 403 -19.80 16.09 25.68
CA GLU A 403 -18.71 17.07 25.64
C GLU A 403 -17.35 16.47 26.00
N ARG A 404 -17.25 15.77 27.15
CA ARG A 404 -16.00 15.16 27.60
C ARG A 404 -15.64 13.94 26.76
N TYR A 405 -16.62 13.15 26.34
CA TYR A 405 -16.39 11.99 25.50
C TYR A 405 -15.79 12.41 24.16
N TYR A 406 -16.34 13.44 23.51
CA TYR A 406 -15.81 13.96 22.26
C TYR A 406 -14.43 14.60 22.41
N LYS A 407 -14.14 15.24 23.55
CA LYS A 407 -12.81 15.75 23.89
C LYS A 407 -11.77 14.60 23.91
N TYR A 408 -12.08 13.50 24.62
CA TYR A 408 -11.21 12.32 24.68
C TYR A 408 -11.08 11.63 23.32
N PHE A 409 -12.15 11.56 22.57
CA PHE A 409 -12.13 11.02 21.22
C PHE A 409 -11.10 11.75 20.34
N ARG A 410 -11.06 13.09 20.44
CA ARG A 410 -10.05 13.92 19.76
C ARG A 410 -8.65 13.77 20.39
N GLN A 411 -8.54 13.77 21.71
CA GLN A 411 -7.26 13.66 22.44
C GLN A 411 -6.56 12.34 22.08
N PHE A 412 -7.30 11.24 21.99
CA PHE A 412 -6.82 9.94 21.58
C PHE A 412 -6.54 9.83 20.07
N GLY A 413 -6.76 10.91 19.32
CA GLY A 413 -6.45 11.03 17.90
C GLY A 413 -7.39 10.26 16.98
N LEU A 414 -8.59 9.89 17.42
CA LEU A 414 -9.56 9.11 16.67
C LEU A 414 -10.25 9.90 15.53
N LEU A 415 -10.15 11.23 15.52
CA LEU A 415 -10.71 12.09 14.47
C LEU A 415 -9.72 12.41 13.35
N ASP A 416 -8.43 12.12 13.57
CA ASP A 416 -7.37 12.37 12.62
C ASP A 416 -6.84 11.04 12.08
N LYS A 417 -6.20 11.06 10.90
CA LYS A 417 -5.48 9.89 10.39
C LYS A 417 -4.29 9.57 11.29
N THR A 418 -3.85 8.32 11.31
CA THR A 418 -2.71 7.89 12.13
C THR A 418 -1.39 8.49 11.64
N GLY A 419 -1.31 8.83 10.35
CA GLY A 419 -0.09 9.30 9.72
C GLY A 419 0.84 8.16 9.27
N THR A 420 0.31 6.95 9.14
CA THR A 420 1.07 5.80 8.62
C THR A 420 1.71 6.10 7.27
N ASP A 421 2.82 5.47 7.01
CA ASP A 421 3.58 5.58 5.76
C ASP A 421 3.05 4.71 4.62
N LEU A 422 1.80 4.24 4.73
CA LEU A 422 1.07 3.64 3.60
C LEU A 422 0.01 4.60 3.06
N PRO A 423 -0.15 4.67 1.73
CA PRO A 423 -1.15 5.55 1.12
C PRO A 423 -2.58 5.03 1.30
N GLY A 424 -3.54 5.93 1.23
CA GLY A 424 -4.96 5.57 1.16
C GLY A 424 -5.62 5.30 2.51
N GLU A 425 -5.02 5.69 3.65
CA GLU A 425 -5.67 5.56 4.96
C GLU A 425 -7.04 6.23 4.97
N ALA A 426 -8.09 5.47 5.32
CA ALA A 426 -9.45 5.98 5.43
C ALA A 426 -9.62 6.78 6.74
N GLY A 427 -10.42 7.82 6.67
CA GLY A 427 -10.78 8.62 7.85
C GLY A 427 -11.87 7.96 8.71
N THR A 428 -11.91 8.29 9.99
CA THR A 428 -12.98 7.87 10.92
C THR A 428 -14.34 8.43 10.46
N ILE A 429 -15.35 7.58 10.44
CA ILE A 429 -16.74 7.96 10.20
C ILE A 429 -17.44 8.08 11.55
N MET A 430 -17.67 9.30 12.01
CA MET A 430 -18.21 9.59 13.33
C MET A 430 -19.34 10.61 13.25
N HIS A 431 -20.32 10.53 14.17
CA HIS A 431 -21.33 11.56 14.35
C HIS A 431 -20.70 12.91 14.62
N GLN A 432 -21.24 13.95 13.97
CA GLN A 432 -20.84 15.33 14.33
C GLN A 432 -21.28 15.62 15.76
N LYS A 433 -20.45 16.27 16.55
CA LYS A 433 -20.71 16.57 17.97
C LYS A 433 -22.11 17.16 18.20
N LYS A 434 -22.56 18.07 17.34
CA LYS A 434 -23.89 18.73 17.44
C LYS A 434 -25.08 17.76 17.24
N ASN A 435 -24.84 16.60 16.62
CA ASN A 435 -25.84 15.58 16.32
C ASN A 435 -25.72 14.36 17.23
N MET A 436 -24.83 14.38 18.22
CA MET A 436 -24.64 13.28 19.17
C MET A 436 -25.51 13.51 20.39
N GLY A 437 -26.63 12.78 20.48
CA GLY A 437 -27.46 12.69 21.68
C GLY A 437 -26.99 11.59 22.64
N GLU A 438 -27.78 11.31 23.68
CA GLU A 438 -27.47 10.27 24.67
C GLU A 438 -27.53 8.86 24.05
N VAL A 439 -28.41 8.62 23.09
CA VAL A 439 -28.55 7.33 22.40
C VAL A 439 -27.32 7.04 21.53
N GLU A 440 -26.85 8.02 20.75
CA GLU A 440 -25.64 7.89 19.96
C GLU A 440 -24.42 7.69 20.89
N LEU A 441 -24.29 8.49 21.94
CA LEU A 441 -23.23 8.34 22.93
C LEU A 441 -23.23 6.93 23.56
N ALA A 442 -24.39 6.44 23.93
CA ALA A 442 -24.55 5.10 24.48
C ALA A 442 -24.07 4.02 23.53
N THR A 443 -24.40 4.12 22.21
CA THR A 443 -23.96 3.12 21.22
C THR A 443 -22.49 3.23 20.91
N VAL A 444 -21.95 4.43 20.81
CA VAL A 444 -20.52 4.71 20.61
C VAL A 444 -19.68 4.16 21.76
N SER A 445 -20.19 4.24 23.01
CA SER A 445 -19.47 3.78 24.21
C SER A 445 -19.11 2.30 24.22
N PHE A 446 -19.78 1.47 23.43
CA PHE A 446 -19.43 0.06 23.25
C PHE A 446 -19.04 -0.30 21.80
N GLY A 447 -18.75 0.70 20.96
CA GLY A 447 -18.12 0.52 19.66
C GLY A 447 -19.08 0.33 18.48
N GLN A 448 -20.31 0.87 18.55
CA GLN A 448 -21.27 0.83 17.45
C GLN A 448 -21.67 2.24 17.00
N SER A 449 -22.33 2.36 15.84
CA SER A 449 -22.81 3.58 15.22
C SER A 449 -21.73 4.55 14.71
N PHE A 450 -20.51 4.10 14.61
CA PHE A 450 -19.38 4.80 13.98
C PHE A 450 -18.38 3.79 13.42
N GLN A 451 -17.43 4.24 12.60
CA GLN A 451 -16.46 3.33 11.99
C GLN A 451 -15.05 3.92 12.06
N ILE A 452 -14.07 3.06 12.29
CA ILE A 452 -12.64 3.36 12.29
C ILE A 452 -11.86 2.28 11.53
N THR A 453 -10.65 2.60 11.08
CA THR A 453 -9.76 1.61 10.48
C THR A 453 -9.12 0.71 11.55
N PRO A 454 -8.74 -0.54 11.21
CA PRO A 454 -7.96 -1.38 12.12
C PRO A 454 -6.67 -0.74 12.62
N VAL A 455 -5.92 -0.04 11.75
CA VAL A 455 -4.70 0.67 12.16
C VAL A 455 -4.98 1.80 13.14
N GLN A 456 -6.10 2.51 12.98
CA GLN A 456 -6.53 3.55 13.91
C GLN A 456 -6.84 2.98 15.30
N LEU A 457 -7.54 1.82 15.36
CA LEU A 457 -7.80 1.13 16.60
C LEU A 457 -6.50 0.69 17.28
N ALA A 458 -5.59 0.06 16.53
CA ALA A 458 -4.30 -0.41 17.04
C ALA A 458 -3.44 0.75 17.57
N ALA A 459 -3.29 1.83 16.81
CA ALA A 459 -2.54 3.02 17.23
C ALA A 459 -3.11 3.68 18.48
N THR A 460 -4.45 3.75 18.58
CA THR A 460 -5.11 4.32 19.74
C THR A 460 -4.92 3.45 20.96
N VAL A 461 -5.17 2.13 20.86
CA VAL A 461 -4.96 1.22 22.00
C VAL A 461 -3.50 1.19 22.42
N SER A 462 -2.54 1.23 21.48
CA SER A 462 -1.12 1.33 21.81
C SER A 462 -0.83 2.51 22.73
N SER A 463 -1.41 3.68 22.44
CA SER A 463 -1.22 4.87 23.29
C SER A 463 -1.85 4.76 24.68
N LEU A 464 -2.80 3.85 24.87
CA LEU A 464 -3.46 3.62 26.16
C LEU A 464 -2.72 2.60 27.04
N ILE A 465 -1.84 1.78 26.44
CA ILE A 465 -1.13 0.70 27.14
C ILE A 465 0.39 0.92 27.25
N ASN A 466 0.92 1.97 26.66
CA ASN A 466 2.36 2.26 26.61
C ASN A 466 2.79 3.49 27.44
N GLY A 467 1.99 3.90 28.43
CA GLY A 467 2.25 5.08 29.24
C GLY A 467 1.77 6.39 28.61
N GLY A 468 0.79 6.36 27.73
CA GLY A 468 0.18 7.57 27.16
C GLY A 468 0.93 8.18 25.97
N ARG A 469 1.74 7.42 25.25
CA ARG A 469 2.48 7.86 24.06
C ARG A 469 1.81 7.40 22.78
N ARG A 470 1.28 8.34 21.99
CA ARG A 470 0.72 8.04 20.69
C ARG A 470 1.82 7.98 19.64
N VAL A 471 2.22 6.77 19.30
CA VAL A 471 3.18 6.46 18.25
C VAL A 471 2.49 6.43 16.88
N THR A 472 3.22 6.80 15.83
CA THR A 472 2.76 6.69 14.46
C THR A 472 3.02 5.28 13.94
N PRO A 473 2.00 4.51 13.52
CA PRO A 473 2.20 3.22 12.88
C PRO A 473 2.99 3.38 11.57
N HIS A 474 4.02 2.56 11.36
CA HIS A 474 4.85 2.68 10.18
C HIS A 474 5.55 1.37 9.80
N PHE A 475 5.95 1.29 8.53
CA PHE A 475 6.74 0.19 7.98
C PHE A 475 8.19 0.61 7.73
N GLY A 476 8.44 1.82 7.20
CA GLY A 476 9.80 2.28 6.92
C GLY A 476 10.64 2.45 8.19
N VAL A 477 11.86 1.90 8.18
CA VAL A 477 12.82 2.00 9.32
C VAL A 477 14.03 2.81 8.91
N ALA A 478 14.60 2.51 7.76
CA ALA A 478 15.79 3.19 7.26
C ALA A 478 15.86 3.18 5.74
N VAL A 479 16.48 4.22 5.19
CA VAL A 479 16.88 4.31 3.78
C VAL A 479 18.35 3.94 3.72
N LEU A 480 18.70 2.91 2.93
CA LEU A 480 20.06 2.41 2.76
C LEU A 480 20.61 2.83 1.40
N ASN A 481 21.93 3.00 1.32
CA ASN A 481 22.59 3.18 0.03
C ASN A 481 22.40 1.94 -0.88
N PRO A 482 22.62 2.03 -2.21
CA PRO A 482 22.49 0.89 -3.12
C PRO A 482 23.35 -0.33 -2.73
N ASP A 483 24.51 -0.09 -2.12
CA ASP A 483 25.42 -1.11 -1.59
C ASP A 483 25.03 -1.67 -0.21
N ARG A 484 23.82 -1.30 0.29
CA ARG A 484 23.27 -1.64 1.61
C ARG A 484 24.08 -1.14 2.80
N THR A 485 25.00 -0.19 2.59
CA THR A 485 25.66 0.51 3.70
C THR A 485 24.67 1.43 4.42
N GLU A 486 25.00 1.81 5.66
CA GLU A 486 24.15 2.68 6.48
C GLU A 486 23.70 3.92 5.70
N GLY A 487 22.39 4.12 5.73
CA GLY A 487 21.72 5.29 5.21
C GLY A 487 21.11 6.12 6.35
N GLU A 488 19.98 6.69 6.08
CA GLU A 488 19.25 7.58 6.99
C GLU A 488 18.13 6.80 7.70
N LYS A 489 18.08 6.88 9.05
CA LYS A 489 16.93 6.35 9.81
C LYS A 489 15.71 7.22 9.58
N LEU A 490 14.57 6.60 9.35
CA LEU A 490 13.29 7.29 9.26
C LEU A 490 12.76 7.56 10.67
N ILE A 491 12.30 8.78 10.91
CA ILE A 491 11.78 9.22 12.20
C ILE A 491 10.31 9.57 12.05
N PHE A 492 9.50 8.98 12.91
CA PHE A 492 8.05 9.20 12.92
C PHE A 492 7.61 9.97 14.16
N PRO A 493 6.59 10.83 14.04
CA PRO A 493 6.12 11.65 15.15
C PRO A 493 5.57 10.79 16.31
N VAL A 494 5.85 11.21 17.53
CA VAL A 494 5.25 10.68 18.76
C VAL A 494 4.59 11.84 19.51
N LYS A 495 3.36 11.65 20.00
CA LYS A 495 2.66 12.62 20.81
C LYS A 495 2.51 12.07 22.23
N GLU A 496 3.02 12.78 23.21
CA GLU A 496 2.98 12.44 24.63
C GLU A 496 1.69 12.91 25.31
N GLY A 497 1.39 12.34 26.49
CA GLY A 497 0.33 12.83 27.37
C GLY A 497 -1.08 12.50 26.86
N ILE A 498 -1.28 11.37 26.20
CA ILE A 498 -2.60 10.90 25.75
C ILE A 498 -3.46 10.49 26.94
N VAL A 499 -2.88 9.74 27.88
CA VAL A 499 -3.40 9.40 29.19
C VAL A 499 -2.26 9.44 30.20
N SER A 500 -2.58 9.47 31.51
CA SER A 500 -1.58 9.34 32.57
C SER A 500 -0.98 7.93 32.59
N GLU A 501 0.24 7.81 33.14
CA GLU A 501 0.90 6.50 33.35
C GLU A 501 0.05 5.60 34.25
N GLU A 502 -0.59 6.21 35.29
CA GLU A 502 -1.47 5.51 36.21
C GLU A 502 -2.68 4.91 35.49
N THR A 503 -3.39 5.71 34.68
CA THR A 503 -4.50 5.22 33.86
C THR A 503 -4.05 4.11 32.90
N SER A 504 -2.87 4.28 32.27
CA SER A 504 -2.30 3.28 31.37
C SER A 504 -2.04 1.96 32.09
N LYS A 505 -1.50 2.00 33.32
CA LYS A 505 -1.28 0.82 34.15
C LYS A 505 -2.58 0.14 34.54
N GLU A 506 -3.57 0.89 35.03
CA GLU A 506 -4.89 0.32 35.37
C GLU A 506 -5.56 -0.36 34.18
N ILE A 507 -5.46 0.23 32.99
CA ILE A 507 -5.99 -0.38 31.74
C ILE A 507 -5.32 -1.73 31.47
N ARG A 508 -4.00 -1.81 31.57
CA ARG A 508 -3.25 -3.05 31.35
C ARG A 508 -3.68 -4.14 32.34
N GLU A 509 -3.77 -3.80 33.63
CA GLU A 509 -4.21 -4.71 34.68
C GLU A 509 -5.63 -5.22 34.44
N ILE A 510 -6.59 -4.33 34.13
CA ILE A 510 -7.98 -4.73 33.84
C ILE A 510 -8.02 -5.65 32.59
N LEU A 511 -7.29 -5.30 31.52
CA LEU A 511 -7.29 -6.09 30.28
C LEU A 511 -6.59 -7.44 30.43
N GLU A 512 -5.62 -7.57 31.34
CA GLU A 512 -5.06 -8.87 31.72
C GLU A 512 -6.15 -9.76 32.34
N THR A 513 -6.97 -9.23 33.27
CA THR A 513 -8.06 -10.02 33.87
C THR A 513 -9.13 -10.43 32.88
N VAL A 514 -9.33 -9.68 31.79
CA VAL A 514 -10.24 -10.09 30.70
C VAL A 514 -9.74 -11.38 30.02
N VAL A 515 -8.42 -11.57 29.91
CA VAL A 515 -7.83 -12.79 29.33
C VAL A 515 -7.67 -13.88 30.37
N SER A 516 -7.20 -13.57 31.58
CA SER A 516 -6.98 -14.60 32.59
C SER A 516 -8.30 -15.19 33.15
N GLN A 517 -9.37 -14.37 33.31
CA GLN A 517 -10.62 -14.73 34.01
C GLN A 517 -11.89 -14.49 33.18
N GLY A 518 -11.83 -13.67 32.12
CA GLY A 518 -13.00 -13.16 31.40
C GLY A 518 -13.28 -13.78 30.04
N SER A 519 -13.90 -12.97 29.18
CA SER A 519 -14.32 -13.33 27.81
C SER A 519 -13.16 -13.62 26.85
N GLY A 520 -11.93 -13.22 27.19
CA GLY A 520 -10.72 -13.41 26.42
C GLY A 520 -9.93 -14.70 26.72
N LYS A 521 -10.42 -15.57 27.60
CA LYS A 521 -9.68 -16.74 28.13
C LYS A 521 -9.03 -17.65 27.07
N ASN A 522 -9.57 -17.70 25.87
CA ASN A 522 -9.00 -18.49 24.78
C ASN A 522 -7.72 -17.90 24.18
N ALA A 523 -7.35 -16.68 24.59
CA ALA A 523 -6.05 -16.07 24.25
C ALA A 523 -4.99 -16.28 25.34
N LYS A 524 -5.32 -16.93 26.46
CA LYS A 524 -4.38 -17.20 27.55
C LYS A 524 -3.25 -18.12 27.08
N ILE A 525 -2.01 -17.74 27.42
CA ILE A 525 -0.79 -18.50 27.16
C ILE A 525 -0.09 -18.73 28.48
N GLU A 526 0.29 -19.97 28.77
CA GLU A 526 0.97 -20.32 30.01
C GLU A 526 2.37 -19.71 30.05
N GLY A 527 2.67 -19.03 31.15
CA GLY A 527 3.95 -18.32 31.35
C GLY A 527 4.01 -16.93 30.70
N TYR A 528 2.90 -16.41 30.14
CA TYR A 528 2.85 -15.03 29.63
C TYR A 528 1.60 -14.31 30.14
N ALA A 529 1.79 -13.11 30.68
CA ALA A 529 0.69 -12.22 31.00
C ALA A 529 0.19 -11.56 29.71
N ILE A 530 -1.02 -11.94 29.26
CA ILE A 530 -1.65 -11.41 28.04
C ILE A 530 -2.80 -10.51 28.45
N GLY A 531 -2.77 -9.26 27.98
CA GLY A 531 -3.92 -8.36 28.05
C GLY A 531 -4.72 -8.38 26.74
N GLY A 532 -6.03 -8.14 26.81
CA GLY A 532 -6.79 -8.08 25.54
C GLY A 532 -8.29 -7.91 25.69
N LYS A 533 -8.97 -7.79 24.54
CA LYS A 533 -10.41 -7.60 24.43
C LYS A 533 -10.99 -8.28 23.22
N THR A 534 -12.08 -9.01 23.41
CA THR A 534 -12.89 -9.64 22.37
C THR A 534 -13.95 -8.69 21.85
N ALA A 535 -14.31 -8.80 20.56
CA ALA A 535 -15.50 -8.17 20.03
C ALA A 535 -16.22 -9.08 19.02
N THR A 536 -17.51 -8.82 18.88
CA THR A 536 -18.36 -9.37 17.83
C THR A 536 -19.33 -8.26 17.43
N SER A 537 -19.21 -7.78 16.22
CA SER A 537 -20.07 -6.73 15.67
C SER A 537 -20.84 -7.24 14.47
N GLN A 538 -22.05 -6.74 14.28
CA GLN A 538 -22.87 -7.07 13.13
C GLN A 538 -22.62 -6.04 12.04
N THR A 539 -22.40 -6.48 10.80
CA THR A 539 -22.18 -5.56 9.66
C THR A 539 -23.47 -4.86 9.25
N LEU A 540 -23.33 -3.76 8.50
CA LEU A 540 -24.44 -3.08 7.85
C LEU A 540 -24.62 -3.61 6.42
N PRO A 541 -25.86 -3.72 5.90
CA PRO A 541 -27.11 -3.58 6.66
C PRO A 541 -27.34 -4.76 7.62
N ARG A 542 -27.87 -4.50 8.80
CA ARG A 542 -28.06 -5.55 9.84
C ARG A 542 -28.98 -6.68 9.40
N SER A 543 -29.84 -6.42 8.41
CA SER A 543 -30.69 -7.45 7.76
C SER A 543 -29.90 -8.54 7.05
N ALA A 544 -28.66 -8.28 6.66
CA ALA A 544 -27.78 -9.28 6.04
C ALA A 544 -27.31 -10.36 7.03
N ASN A 545 -27.49 -10.15 8.33
CA ASN A 545 -27.12 -11.05 9.42
C ASN A 545 -25.67 -11.56 9.34
N ARG A 546 -24.75 -10.68 8.89
CA ARG A 546 -23.32 -10.96 8.82
C ARG A 546 -22.59 -10.34 10.00
N TYR A 547 -21.53 -10.99 10.45
CA TYR A 547 -20.79 -10.61 11.64
C TYR A 547 -19.31 -10.41 11.36
N ILE A 548 -18.68 -9.54 12.16
CA ILE A 548 -17.23 -9.39 12.26
C ILE A 548 -16.81 -9.87 13.63
N SER A 549 -15.95 -10.88 13.66
CA SER A 549 -15.33 -11.40 14.88
C SER A 549 -13.96 -10.82 15.04
N SER A 550 -13.65 -10.21 16.19
CA SER A 550 -12.33 -9.66 16.41
C SER A 550 -11.80 -9.89 17.81
N PHE A 551 -10.48 -9.89 17.92
CA PHE A 551 -9.74 -9.88 19.17
C PHE A 551 -8.53 -8.98 19.04
N LEU A 552 -8.37 -8.10 20.03
CA LEU A 552 -7.17 -7.30 20.21
C LEU A 552 -6.48 -7.81 21.47
N GLY A 553 -5.21 -8.19 21.34
CA GLY A 553 -4.38 -8.66 22.45
C GLY A 553 -3.01 -8.00 22.45
N PHE A 554 -2.36 -7.95 23.60
CA PHE A 554 -0.98 -7.44 23.73
C PHE A 554 -0.21 -8.24 24.78
N ALA A 555 1.10 -8.24 24.65
CA ALA A 555 2.01 -8.98 25.53
C ALA A 555 3.39 -8.29 25.64
N PRO A 556 4.09 -8.45 26.78
CA PRO A 556 3.57 -8.78 28.11
C PRO A 556 2.58 -7.71 28.62
N ALA A 557 1.68 -8.06 29.53
CA ALA A 557 0.69 -7.08 30.02
C ALA A 557 1.33 -5.93 30.80
N GLU A 558 2.41 -6.17 31.52
CA GLU A 558 3.11 -5.18 32.35
C GLU A 558 3.87 -4.16 31.48
N ASP A 559 4.54 -4.62 30.42
CA ASP A 559 5.33 -3.79 29.50
C ASP A 559 5.13 -4.26 28.07
N PRO A 560 4.04 -3.85 27.41
CA PRO A 560 3.65 -4.33 26.10
C PRO A 560 4.73 -4.10 25.04
N LYS A 561 5.22 -5.20 24.43
CA LYS A 561 6.20 -5.20 23.34
C LYS A 561 5.56 -5.52 21.99
N ILE A 562 4.39 -6.15 22.04
CA ILE A 562 3.60 -6.46 20.85
C ILE A 562 2.12 -6.27 21.13
N LEU A 563 1.43 -5.69 20.15
CA LEU A 563 -0.02 -5.64 20.05
C LEU A 563 -0.45 -6.40 18.80
N GLY A 564 -1.45 -7.29 18.92
CA GLY A 564 -2.02 -8.03 17.81
C GLY A 564 -3.52 -7.80 17.71
N LEU A 565 -4.00 -7.46 16.52
CA LEU A 565 -5.42 -7.31 16.18
C LEU A 565 -5.77 -8.30 15.08
N CYS A 566 -6.70 -9.23 15.38
CA CYS A 566 -7.28 -10.15 14.40
C CYS A 566 -8.72 -9.77 14.13
N ILE A 567 -9.10 -9.68 12.85
CA ILE A 567 -10.45 -9.35 12.38
C ILE A 567 -10.86 -10.38 11.34
N ILE A 568 -11.96 -11.09 11.59
CA ILE A 568 -12.51 -12.15 10.72
C ILE A 568 -13.88 -11.68 10.23
N HIS A 569 -14.02 -11.51 8.93
CA HIS A 569 -15.25 -11.04 8.30
C HIS A 569 -16.12 -12.21 7.86
N ASP A 570 -17.38 -12.15 8.27
CA ASP A 570 -18.45 -13.09 7.93
C ASP A 570 -18.11 -14.57 8.16
N PRO A 571 -17.54 -14.97 9.34
CA PRO A 571 -17.29 -16.36 9.64
C PRO A 571 -18.60 -17.15 9.74
N LYS A 572 -18.63 -18.36 9.18
CA LYS A 572 -19.80 -19.24 9.23
C LYS A 572 -19.83 -20.07 10.51
N GLY A 573 -21.03 -20.41 10.96
CA GLY A 573 -21.25 -21.16 12.21
C GLY A 573 -21.03 -20.31 13.45
N ILE A 574 -20.06 -20.68 14.29
CA ILE A 574 -19.72 -19.93 15.52
C ILE A 574 -18.92 -18.69 15.11
N TYR A 575 -19.43 -17.51 15.49
CA TYR A 575 -18.92 -16.19 15.11
C TYR A 575 -18.50 -15.30 16.30
N TYR A 576 -18.40 -15.84 17.52
CA TYR A 576 -17.97 -15.04 18.68
C TYR A 576 -16.45 -14.81 18.65
N GLY A 577 -16.03 -13.54 18.76
CA GLY A 577 -14.61 -13.15 18.69
C GLY A 577 -13.72 -13.88 19.70
N GLY A 578 -14.22 -14.12 20.93
CA GLY A 578 -13.51 -14.89 21.94
C GLY A 578 -13.34 -16.38 21.58
N THR A 579 -14.16 -16.92 20.67
CA THR A 579 -14.08 -18.31 20.23
C THR A 579 -13.30 -18.49 18.95
N VAL A 580 -13.34 -17.50 18.03
CA VAL A 580 -12.74 -17.66 16.71
C VAL A 580 -11.50 -16.76 16.49
N ALA A 581 -11.48 -15.52 17.01
CA ALA A 581 -10.36 -14.59 16.79
C ALA A 581 -9.29 -14.66 17.91
N ALA A 582 -9.70 -14.87 19.17
CA ALA A 582 -8.76 -14.98 20.28
C ALA A 582 -7.77 -16.15 20.14
N PRO A 583 -8.19 -17.37 19.72
CA PRO A 583 -7.26 -18.48 19.46
C PRO A 583 -6.25 -18.20 18.36
N VAL A 584 -6.60 -17.37 17.35
CA VAL A 584 -5.68 -16.99 16.26
C VAL A 584 -4.52 -16.16 16.83
N ILE A 585 -4.82 -15.12 17.61
CA ILE A 585 -3.78 -14.29 18.25
C ILE A 585 -2.97 -15.12 19.26
N ARG A 586 -3.62 -16.03 20.02
CA ARG A 586 -2.92 -16.96 20.88
C ARG A 586 -1.88 -17.77 20.11
N GLY A 587 -2.29 -18.45 19.04
CA GLY A 587 -1.38 -19.29 18.25
C GLY A 587 -0.23 -18.49 17.62
N ILE A 588 -0.48 -17.25 17.20
CA ILE A 588 0.57 -16.35 16.70
C ILE A 588 1.53 -15.99 17.85
N PHE A 589 1.01 -15.54 19.00
CA PHE A 589 1.84 -15.13 20.14
C PHE A 589 2.66 -16.28 20.72
N GLU A 590 2.13 -17.50 20.77
CA GLU A 590 2.88 -18.70 21.19
C GLU A 590 4.17 -18.92 20.37
N ASN A 591 4.16 -18.56 19.09
CA ASN A 591 5.30 -18.67 18.19
C ASN A 591 6.22 -17.44 18.23
N ILE A 592 5.65 -16.24 18.27
CA ILE A 592 6.44 -15.01 18.07
C ILE A 592 6.98 -14.39 19.36
N LEU A 593 6.38 -14.64 20.54
CA LEU A 593 6.93 -14.10 21.79
C LEU A 593 8.34 -14.62 22.08
N PRO A 594 8.61 -15.94 22.00
CA PRO A 594 9.98 -16.45 22.14
C PRO A 594 10.92 -15.94 21.03
N TYR A 595 10.41 -15.80 19.79
CA TYR A 595 11.18 -15.29 18.66
C TYR A 595 11.61 -13.82 18.84
N LEU A 596 10.78 -13.01 19.50
CA LEU A 596 11.08 -11.64 19.88
C LEU A 596 11.94 -11.52 21.14
N GLY A 597 12.36 -12.66 21.74
CA GLY A 597 13.14 -12.68 22.96
C GLY A 597 12.35 -12.28 24.21
N ILE A 598 11.01 -12.39 24.17
CA ILE A 598 10.17 -12.10 25.33
C ILE A 598 10.12 -13.36 26.20
N GLU A 599 10.71 -13.26 27.38
CA GLU A 599 10.80 -14.39 28.32
C GLU A 599 9.44 -14.66 29.00
N LYS A 600 9.25 -15.92 29.42
CA LYS A 600 8.11 -16.31 30.24
C LYS A 600 8.27 -15.72 31.63
N SER A 601 7.19 -15.11 32.15
CA SER A 601 7.13 -14.69 33.55
C SER A 601 7.11 -15.94 34.44
N ASP A 602 7.94 -15.99 35.47
CA ASP A 602 7.83 -17.04 36.48
C ASP A 602 6.48 -16.93 37.17
N VAL A 603 5.67 -17.97 37.10
CA VAL A 603 4.28 -17.99 37.57
C VAL A 603 4.17 -17.90 39.12
N SER A 604 5.29 -17.67 39.83
CA SER A 604 5.36 -17.65 41.29
C SER A 604 5.00 -16.31 41.96
N ASP A 605 4.92 -15.19 41.24
CA ASP A 605 4.85 -13.87 41.93
C ASP A 605 3.46 -13.23 42.04
N PHE A 606 2.41 -13.80 41.43
CA PHE A 606 1.08 -13.19 41.47
C PHE A 606 0.11 -13.77 42.54
N SER A 607 0.57 -14.68 43.43
CA SER A 607 -0.33 -15.34 44.39
C SER A 607 -0.11 -14.99 45.86
N THR A 608 0.77 -14.07 46.23
CA THR A 608 1.11 -13.78 47.64
C THR A 608 1.27 -12.31 48.02
N GLU A 609 0.41 -11.40 47.57
CA GLU A 609 0.20 -10.13 48.27
C GLU A 609 -1.30 -9.79 48.34
N GLY A 610 -1.95 -10.35 49.31
CA GLY A 610 -3.39 -10.10 49.56
C GLY A 610 -3.93 -10.91 50.73
N ASN A 611 -3.33 -10.71 51.92
CA ASN A 611 -4.00 -11.03 53.21
C ASN A 611 -4.39 -9.75 53.92
#